data_465aada9665481ceb14c074b910acb9a
#
_entry.id   465aada9665481ceb14c074b910acb9a
#
_cell.length_a   1.000
_cell.length_b   1.000
_cell.length_c   1.000
_cell.angle_alpha   90.00
_cell.angle_beta   90.00
_cell.angle_gamma   90.00
#
_symmetry.space_group_name_H-M   'P 1'
#
loop_
_entity.id
_entity.type
_entity.pdbx_description
1 polymer ?
#
loop_
_entity_poly.entity_id
_entity_poly.type
_entity_poly.pdbx_seq_one_letter_code
_entity_poly.pdbx_strand_id
1 'polypeptide(L)'
;YGDEEAVGKELVCKGIHKLMVTGVVEDFPENTHFNKCDAVVMFPFLEYLWGWRGLMHNDGNSSFGLYVMAKPGADVTSKEPAILKDFQEKYWLYKRGYVKEFAFEPLTDCYFGGKGGVGTHGNSRMLVTLLAAIALVILLLALINYNNLSVAQAGFRAKEAAVKKLLGTGNRELFRQFIGESMILCFISFCLAVGFSLLFQPVFNQLLDTHVAIEEHLTVPIVLSVVLAVAGLGVIAGLAPAFLITRFNPVDVVKGAFRKKSKGTYSKALISFQYTIAIALIACTIVIWKQTDFLRHYQLGFDQENVICIENSGVSGEQMEALRSEFEKIPEVVGVSFVCGTPVDGGNNNSFTYKDRSLSFQDFRVDTAFFRLMGIEVKRNNVAMSAQGRWLNEAGVKALELDSMPTECNFDGQGSIPILGVVKDFHFRDLTQEVGPAYFRPLGEKEWPWSILVKVSAVDIGRAYK
;
A
#
# COMPACT_ATOMS: atom_id res chain seq x y z
N TYR A 1 -19.65 -2.84 -26.14
CA TYR A 1 -20.91 -3.21 -26.80
C TYR A 1 -22.07 -2.26 -26.42
N GLY A 2 -21.80 -1.25 -25.55
CA GLY A 2 -22.80 -0.31 -25.08
C GLY A 2 -23.96 -1.02 -24.38
N ASP A 3 -25.18 -0.67 -24.77
CA ASP A 3 -26.42 -1.28 -24.22
C ASP A 3 -26.78 -2.64 -24.81
N GLU A 4 -25.98 -3.17 -25.73
CA GLU A 4 -26.26 -4.44 -26.37
C GLU A 4 -25.73 -5.63 -25.53
N GLU A 5 -26.46 -6.75 -25.56
CA GLU A 5 -26.04 -7.98 -24.91
C GLU A 5 -24.69 -8.45 -25.46
N ALA A 6 -23.70 -8.60 -24.56
CA ALA A 6 -22.34 -8.94 -24.94
C ALA A 6 -22.15 -10.44 -25.12
N VAL A 7 -22.96 -11.29 -24.46
CA VAL A 7 -22.84 -12.75 -24.49
C VAL A 7 -23.03 -13.26 -25.92
N GLY A 8 -22.13 -14.13 -26.38
CA GLY A 8 -22.13 -14.67 -27.73
C GLY A 8 -21.45 -13.80 -28.79
N LYS A 9 -20.98 -12.60 -28.45
CA LYS A 9 -20.23 -11.73 -29.35
C LYS A 9 -18.73 -12.07 -29.33
N GLU A 10 -18.03 -11.71 -30.41
CA GLU A 10 -16.58 -11.90 -30.54
C GLU A 10 -15.81 -10.69 -30.01
N LEU A 11 -14.81 -10.94 -29.19
CA LEU A 11 -13.83 -9.98 -28.71
C LEU A 11 -12.49 -10.29 -29.37
N VAL A 12 -11.86 -9.31 -30.00
CA VAL A 12 -10.59 -9.51 -30.71
C VAL A 12 -9.45 -9.04 -29.79
N CYS A 13 -8.60 -9.98 -29.39
CA CYS A 13 -7.42 -9.71 -28.58
C CYS A 13 -6.18 -9.56 -29.46
N LYS A 14 -5.42 -8.46 -29.30
CA LYS A 14 -4.22 -8.15 -30.10
C LYS A 14 -4.42 -8.22 -31.62
N GLY A 15 -5.61 -7.98 -32.11
CA GLY A 15 -5.92 -8.01 -33.55
C GLY A 15 -5.89 -9.39 -34.21
N ILE A 16 -5.55 -10.45 -33.48
CA ILE A 16 -5.30 -11.78 -34.03
C ILE A 16 -6.23 -12.83 -33.42
N HIS A 17 -6.43 -12.81 -32.11
CA HIS A 17 -7.18 -13.84 -31.40
C HIS A 17 -8.62 -13.42 -31.20
N LYS A 18 -9.53 -14.24 -31.69
CA LYS A 18 -10.97 -14.09 -31.50
C LYS A 18 -11.42 -14.89 -30.30
N LEU A 19 -11.99 -14.21 -29.32
CA LEU A 19 -12.54 -14.78 -28.11
C LEU A 19 -14.05 -14.59 -28.12
N MET A 20 -14.79 -15.62 -27.76
CA MET A 20 -16.24 -15.51 -27.60
C MET A 20 -16.57 -15.12 -26.16
N VAL A 21 -17.38 -14.10 -25.98
CA VAL A 21 -17.90 -13.71 -24.67
C VAL A 21 -18.89 -14.76 -24.18
N THR A 22 -18.57 -15.44 -23.10
CA THR A 22 -19.37 -16.52 -22.52
C THR A 22 -20.23 -16.08 -21.34
N GLY A 23 -19.94 -14.92 -20.78
CA GLY A 23 -20.66 -14.34 -19.65
C GLY A 23 -20.21 -12.94 -19.35
N VAL A 24 -21.04 -12.19 -18.62
CA VAL A 24 -20.72 -10.90 -18.04
C VAL A 24 -20.79 -11.06 -16.54
N VAL A 25 -19.79 -10.56 -15.83
CA VAL A 25 -19.68 -10.57 -14.37
C VAL A 25 -19.71 -9.15 -13.85
N GLU A 26 -20.19 -8.97 -12.63
CA GLU A 26 -20.05 -7.70 -11.93
C GLU A 26 -18.59 -7.40 -11.63
N ASP A 27 -18.24 -6.14 -11.58
CA ASP A 27 -16.90 -5.70 -11.20
C ASP A 27 -16.51 -6.20 -9.81
N PHE A 28 -15.27 -6.56 -9.65
CA PHE A 28 -14.77 -6.94 -8.34
C PHE A 28 -14.85 -5.75 -7.38
N PRO A 29 -15.34 -5.96 -6.15
CA PRO A 29 -15.39 -4.90 -5.16
C PRO A 29 -13.98 -4.41 -4.82
N GLU A 30 -13.85 -3.12 -4.47
CA GLU A 30 -12.55 -2.51 -4.19
C GLU A 30 -11.83 -3.07 -2.94
N ASN A 31 -12.58 -3.69 -2.03
CA ASN A 31 -12.06 -4.34 -0.83
C ASN A 31 -11.61 -5.79 -1.06
N THR A 32 -11.29 -6.15 -2.29
CA THR A 32 -10.73 -7.46 -2.66
C THR A 32 -9.24 -7.34 -2.99
N HIS A 33 -8.53 -8.46 -2.92
CA HIS A 33 -7.14 -8.54 -3.35
C HIS A 33 -6.99 -8.71 -4.88
N PHE A 34 -8.07 -8.91 -5.61
CA PHE A 34 -8.05 -8.95 -7.07
C PHE A 34 -7.91 -7.54 -7.64
N ASN A 35 -7.04 -7.39 -8.63
CA ASN A 35 -6.96 -6.14 -9.39
C ASN A 35 -8.22 -5.97 -10.26
N LYS A 36 -8.57 -4.71 -10.53
CA LYS A 36 -9.59 -4.42 -11.53
C LYS A 36 -9.15 -5.00 -12.87
N CYS A 37 -10.05 -5.67 -13.55
CA CYS A 37 -9.81 -6.25 -14.85
C CYS A 37 -11.03 -6.08 -15.75
N ASP A 38 -10.79 -5.75 -17.03
CA ASP A 38 -11.86 -5.56 -18.01
C ASP A 38 -12.36 -6.88 -18.58
N ALA A 39 -11.54 -7.94 -18.52
CA ALA A 39 -11.90 -9.25 -19.01
C ALA A 39 -11.19 -10.37 -18.26
N VAL A 40 -11.88 -11.49 -18.06
CA VAL A 40 -11.33 -12.72 -17.49
C VAL A 40 -11.30 -13.77 -18.59
N VAL A 41 -10.13 -14.35 -18.84
CA VAL A 41 -9.93 -15.38 -19.86
C VAL A 41 -9.42 -16.68 -19.23
N MET A 42 -9.58 -17.80 -19.92
CA MET A 42 -9.05 -19.08 -19.46
C MET A 42 -7.52 -19.05 -19.39
N PHE A 43 -6.95 -19.53 -18.29
CA PHE A 43 -5.50 -19.53 -18.06
C PHE A 43 -4.67 -20.14 -19.21
N PRO A 44 -5.05 -21.25 -19.87
CA PRO A 44 -4.32 -21.77 -21.03
C PRO A 44 -4.19 -20.80 -22.21
N PHE A 45 -5.04 -19.77 -22.29
CA PHE A 45 -4.94 -18.76 -23.35
C PHE A 45 -3.67 -17.92 -23.25
N LEU A 46 -3.03 -17.86 -22.09
CA LEU A 46 -1.75 -17.19 -21.90
C LEU A 46 -0.63 -17.76 -22.78
N GLU A 47 -0.66 -19.06 -23.08
CA GLU A 47 0.31 -19.67 -24.02
C GLU A 47 0.26 -19.03 -25.41
N TYR A 48 -0.95 -18.68 -25.86
CA TYR A 48 -1.16 -17.99 -27.13
C TYR A 48 -0.79 -16.51 -27.04
N LEU A 49 -1.17 -15.84 -25.95
CA LEU A 49 -0.87 -14.42 -25.75
C LEU A 49 0.63 -14.14 -25.65
N TRP A 50 1.37 -15.00 -24.98
CA TRP A 50 2.82 -14.84 -24.78
C TRP A 50 3.66 -15.56 -25.83
N GLY A 51 3.02 -16.35 -26.70
CA GLY A 51 3.71 -17.17 -27.70
C GLY A 51 4.61 -18.26 -27.09
N TRP A 52 4.41 -18.55 -25.82
CA TRP A 52 5.21 -19.52 -25.08
C TRP A 52 4.48 -20.83 -24.88
N ARG A 53 4.64 -21.74 -25.82
CA ARG A 53 4.09 -23.08 -25.72
C ARG A 53 4.80 -23.87 -24.62
N GLY A 54 4.03 -24.46 -23.71
CA GLY A 54 4.54 -25.21 -22.57
C GLY A 54 4.61 -24.42 -21.27
N LEU A 55 4.04 -23.21 -21.24
CA LEU A 55 3.89 -22.41 -20.02
C LEU A 55 3.18 -23.21 -18.91
N MET A 56 2.17 -24.00 -19.28
CA MET A 56 1.39 -24.82 -18.35
C MET A 56 2.17 -25.99 -17.72
N HIS A 57 3.31 -26.34 -18.29
CA HIS A 57 4.19 -27.42 -17.83
C HIS A 57 5.52 -26.92 -17.30
N ASN A 58 5.68 -25.60 -17.19
CA ASN A 58 6.91 -24.99 -16.70
C ASN A 58 6.88 -24.89 -15.18
N ASP A 59 7.77 -25.61 -14.52
CA ASP A 59 7.98 -25.57 -13.07
C ASP A 59 9.00 -24.50 -12.62
N GLY A 60 9.55 -23.74 -13.56
CA GLY A 60 10.53 -22.67 -13.32
C GLY A 60 9.94 -21.27 -13.16
N ASN A 61 8.61 -21.13 -13.25
CA ASN A 61 7.94 -19.83 -13.15
C ASN A 61 7.02 -19.79 -11.92
N SER A 62 7.18 -18.77 -11.07
CA SER A 62 6.38 -18.56 -9.85
C SER A 62 5.55 -17.28 -9.91
N SER A 63 5.20 -16.80 -11.11
CA SER A 63 4.51 -15.51 -11.31
C SER A 63 2.98 -15.60 -11.22
N PHE A 64 2.42 -16.76 -10.87
CA PHE A 64 0.98 -16.96 -10.86
C PHE A 64 0.43 -17.21 -9.46
N GLY A 65 -0.73 -16.62 -9.15
CA GLY A 65 -1.50 -16.95 -7.97
C GLY A 65 -2.21 -18.30 -8.11
N LEU A 66 -2.16 -19.14 -7.09
CA LEU A 66 -2.87 -20.41 -7.03
C LEU A 66 -3.95 -20.34 -5.95
N TYR A 67 -5.20 -20.57 -6.36
CA TYR A 67 -6.33 -20.64 -5.45
C TYR A 67 -6.84 -22.08 -5.37
N VAL A 68 -7.09 -22.55 -4.16
CA VAL A 68 -7.54 -23.91 -3.88
C VAL A 68 -8.84 -23.86 -3.09
N MET A 69 -9.86 -24.56 -3.57
CA MET A 69 -11.10 -24.72 -2.84
C MET A 69 -11.05 -26.01 -2.01
N ALA A 70 -11.06 -25.88 -0.70
CA ALA A 70 -11.08 -27.02 0.21
C ALA A 70 -12.50 -27.63 0.27
N LYS A 71 -12.58 -28.95 0.44
CA LYS A 71 -13.86 -29.63 0.72
C LYS A 71 -14.36 -29.17 2.11
N PRO A 72 -15.69 -29.08 2.30
CA PRO A 72 -16.24 -28.75 3.60
C PRO A 72 -15.67 -29.64 4.72
N GLY A 73 -15.18 -29.03 5.80
CA GLY A 73 -14.58 -29.73 6.93
C GLY A 73 -13.16 -30.27 6.73
N ALA A 74 -12.52 -30.01 5.57
CA ALA A 74 -11.13 -30.42 5.35
C ALA A 74 -10.17 -29.45 6.04
N ASP A 75 -9.29 -29.99 6.87
CA ASP A 75 -8.16 -29.26 7.42
C ASP A 75 -7.01 -29.30 6.41
N VAL A 76 -6.83 -28.19 5.69
CA VAL A 76 -5.76 -28.06 4.69
C VAL A 76 -4.43 -27.66 5.33
N THR A 77 -4.46 -26.94 6.43
CA THR A 77 -3.26 -26.43 7.12
C THR A 77 -2.44 -27.59 7.69
N SER A 78 -3.07 -28.61 8.23
CA SER A 78 -2.36 -29.81 8.72
C SER A 78 -1.59 -30.56 7.63
N LYS A 79 -1.92 -30.33 6.36
CA LYS A 79 -1.27 -30.99 5.20
C LYS A 79 -0.07 -30.22 4.65
N GLU A 80 0.15 -28.99 5.07
CA GLU A 80 1.25 -28.14 4.60
C GLU A 80 2.63 -28.83 4.67
N PRO A 81 3.02 -29.48 5.79
CA PRO A 81 4.32 -30.12 5.86
C PRO A 81 4.47 -31.30 4.87
N ALA A 82 3.39 -32.04 4.63
CA ALA A 82 3.40 -33.14 3.67
C ALA A 82 3.51 -32.65 2.23
N ILE A 83 2.80 -31.56 1.90
CA ILE A 83 2.84 -30.93 0.59
C ILE A 83 4.23 -30.32 0.35
N LEU A 84 4.80 -29.64 1.35
CA LEU A 84 6.15 -29.07 1.26
C LEU A 84 7.18 -30.17 0.96
N LYS A 85 7.10 -31.31 1.66
CA LYS A 85 7.98 -32.44 1.42
C LYS A 85 7.84 -33.00 0.00
N ASP A 86 6.61 -33.16 -0.48
CA ASP A 86 6.34 -33.61 -1.86
C ASP A 86 6.90 -32.64 -2.90
N PHE A 87 6.76 -31.32 -2.65
CA PHE A 87 7.33 -30.29 -3.51
C PHE A 87 8.87 -30.30 -3.51
N GLN A 88 9.50 -30.51 -2.35
CA GLN A 88 10.95 -30.67 -2.23
C GLN A 88 11.49 -31.89 -2.99
N GLU A 89 10.66 -32.91 -3.18
CA GLU A 89 11.02 -34.10 -3.99
C GLU A 89 10.80 -33.90 -5.48
N LYS A 90 9.82 -33.10 -5.90
CA LYS A 90 9.38 -33.01 -7.31
C LYS A 90 9.88 -31.77 -8.02
N TYR A 91 9.80 -30.60 -7.39
CA TYR A 91 10.04 -29.32 -8.05
C TYR A 91 11.43 -28.77 -7.76
N TRP A 92 12.13 -28.36 -8.79
CA TRP A 92 13.52 -27.92 -8.72
C TRP A 92 13.74 -26.69 -7.82
N LEU A 93 12.79 -25.76 -7.77
CA LEU A 93 12.84 -24.57 -6.89
C LEU A 93 12.92 -24.96 -5.41
N TYR A 94 12.13 -25.96 -5.02
CA TYR A 94 12.11 -26.50 -3.65
C TYR A 94 13.31 -27.42 -3.37
N LYS A 95 13.67 -28.27 -4.36
CA LYS A 95 14.87 -29.14 -4.26
C LYS A 95 16.15 -28.36 -3.99
N ARG A 96 16.31 -27.20 -4.64
CA ARG A 96 17.48 -26.35 -4.51
C ARG A 96 17.39 -25.36 -3.32
N GLY A 97 16.31 -25.36 -2.56
CA GLY A 97 16.11 -24.52 -1.38
C GLY A 97 15.87 -23.05 -1.69
N TYR A 98 15.48 -22.69 -2.91
CA TYR A 98 15.06 -21.33 -3.25
C TYR A 98 13.73 -21.00 -2.57
N VAL A 99 12.81 -21.96 -2.52
CA VAL A 99 11.57 -21.88 -1.78
C VAL A 99 11.66 -22.84 -0.59
N LYS A 100 11.49 -22.31 0.61
CA LYS A 100 11.70 -23.06 1.87
C LYS A 100 10.41 -23.36 2.61
N GLU A 101 9.36 -22.63 2.32
CA GLU A 101 8.10 -22.68 3.04
C GLU A 101 6.93 -22.81 2.06
N PHE A 102 5.87 -23.43 2.52
CA PHE A 102 4.60 -23.53 1.85
C PHE A 102 3.50 -23.34 2.91
N ALA A 103 2.55 -22.48 2.65
CA ALA A 103 1.43 -22.24 3.54
C ALA A 103 0.16 -21.92 2.73
N PHE A 104 -0.98 -22.31 3.27
CA PHE A 104 -2.29 -21.86 2.78
C PHE A 104 -2.69 -20.58 3.50
N GLU A 105 -3.07 -19.57 2.77
CA GLU A 105 -3.64 -18.34 3.30
C GLU A 105 -5.15 -18.31 3.02
N PRO A 106 -6.01 -18.10 4.03
CA PRO A 106 -7.44 -17.95 3.81
C PRO A 106 -7.72 -16.78 2.87
N LEU A 107 -8.63 -16.96 1.92
CA LEU A 107 -8.98 -15.92 0.94
C LEU A 107 -9.41 -14.61 1.60
N THR A 108 -10.09 -14.70 2.74
CA THR A 108 -10.52 -13.55 3.56
C THR A 108 -9.37 -12.76 4.17
N ASP A 109 -8.21 -13.38 4.30
CA ASP A 109 -7.02 -12.76 4.90
C ASP A 109 -6.07 -12.19 3.83
N CYS A 110 -6.19 -12.61 2.57
CA CYS A 110 -5.31 -12.19 1.48
C CYS A 110 -5.25 -10.65 1.31
N TYR A 111 -6.38 -9.96 1.49
CA TYR A 111 -6.44 -8.49 1.38
C TYR A 111 -5.58 -7.78 2.43
N PHE A 112 -5.45 -8.33 3.63
CA PHE A 112 -4.64 -7.79 4.73
C PHE A 112 -3.36 -8.59 5.01
N GLY A 113 -3.14 -9.70 4.33
CA GLY A 113 -2.07 -10.66 4.63
C GLY A 113 -0.67 -10.17 4.23
N GLY A 114 -0.57 -9.26 3.27
CA GLY A 114 0.72 -8.74 2.80
C GLY A 114 1.62 -9.76 2.09
N LYS A 115 1.19 -11.02 1.98
CA LYS A 115 1.90 -12.11 1.30
C LYS A 115 1.33 -12.38 -0.08
N GLY A 116 0.49 -11.46 -0.58
CA GLY A 116 -0.18 -11.58 -1.86
C GLY A 116 0.78 -11.86 -3.00
N GLY A 117 0.33 -12.68 -3.93
CA GLY A 117 1.07 -13.00 -5.15
C GLY A 117 1.28 -11.79 -6.06
N VAL A 118 2.01 -12.00 -7.13
CA VAL A 118 2.25 -10.97 -8.15
C VAL A 118 0.91 -10.41 -8.65
N GLY A 119 0.78 -9.08 -8.65
CA GLY A 119 -0.41 -8.41 -9.17
C GLY A 119 -1.64 -8.45 -8.25
N THR A 120 -1.46 -8.59 -6.93
CA THR A 120 -2.56 -8.51 -5.98
C THR A 120 -2.64 -7.15 -5.30
N HIS A 121 -3.87 -6.70 -5.08
CA HIS A 121 -4.17 -5.49 -4.32
C HIS A 121 -4.30 -5.84 -2.84
N GLY A 122 -3.89 -4.94 -1.96
CA GLY A 122 -4.02 -5.22 -0.53
C GLY A 122 -3.82 -3.99 0.34
N ASN A 123 -4.18 -4.13 1.59
CA ASN A 123 -3.99 -3.08 2.58
C ASN A 123 -3.25 -3.64 3.81
N SER A 124 -2.65 -2.78 4.59
CA SER A 124 -1.95 -3.17 5.80
C SER A 124 -2.90 -3.21 7.00
N ARG A 125 -3.09 -4.39 7.59
CA ARG A 125 -3.82 -4.54 8.87
C ARG A 125 -3.21 -3.65 9.97
N MET A 126 -1.90 -3.50 9.96
CA MET A 126 -1.19 -2.62 10.90
C MET A 126 -1.60 -1.17 10.71
N LEU A 127 -1.67 -0.69 9.46
CA LEU A 127 -2.08 0.69 9.14
C LEU A 127 -3.51 0.96 9.61
N VAL A 128 -4.45 0.07 9.31
CA VAL A 128 -5.85 0.21 9.74
C VAL A 128 -5.97 0.22 11.26
N THR A 129 -5.24 -0.68 11.94
CA THR A 129 -5.24 -0.73 13.41
C THR A 129 -4.64 0.55 14.01
N LEU A 130 -3.57 1.07 13.42
CA LEU A 130 -2.93 2.31 13.85
C LEU A 130 -3.89 3.51 13.69
N LEU A 131 -4.55 3.63 12.55
CA LEU A 131 -5.54 4.68 12.30
C LEU A 131 -6.71 4.60 13.28
N ALA A 132 -7.24 3.40 13.54
CA ALA A 132 -8.29 3.17 14.51
C ALA A 132 -7.84 3.54 15.94
N ALA A 133 -6.61 3.20 16.32
CA ALA A 133 -6.04 3.57 17.62
C ALA A 133 -5.90 5.10 17.77
N ILE A 134 -5.41 5.79 16.75
CA ILE A 134 -5.31 7.26 16.72
C ILE A 134 -6.69 7.90 16.86
N ALA A 135 -7.68 7.41 16.10
CA ALA A 135 -9.06 7.90 16.18
C ALA A 135 -9.65 7.71 17.59
N LEU A 136 -9.39 6.56 18.23
CA LEU A 136 -9.81 6.28 19.61
C LEU A 136 -9.13 7.24 20.60
N VAL A 137 -7.84 7.50 20.45
CA VAL A 137 -7.10 8.46 21.31
C VAL A 137 -7.68 9.87 21.18
N ILE A 138 -7.97 10.32 19.94
CA ILE A 138 -8.58 11.63 19.70
C ILE A 138 -9.98 11.71 20.36
N LEU A 139 -10.78 10.66 20.25
CA LEU A 139 -12.08 10.57 20.88
C LEU A 139 -11.99 10.65 22.41
N LEU A 140 -11.03 9.92 23.01
CA LEU A 140 -10.78 9.98 24.45
C LEU A 140 -10.34 11.37 24.89
N LEU A 141 -9.48 12.04 24.13
CA LEU A 141 -9.08 13.43 24.40
C LEU A 141 -10.27 14.38 24.34
N ALA A 142 -11.17 14.22 23.38
CA ALA A 142 -12.38 15.02 23.27
C ALA A 142 -13.32 14.81 24.47
N LEU A 143 -13.51 13.56 24.93
CA LEU A 143 -14.29 13.22 26.12
C LEU A 143 -13.68 13.82 27.40
N ILE A 144 -12.36 13.73 27.55
CA ILE A 144 -11.63 14.31 28.69
C ILE A 144 -11.79 15.84 28.68
N ASN A 145 -11.67 16.48 27.52
CA ASN A 145 -11.85 17.92 27.38
C ASN A 145 -13.27 18.35 27.75
N TYR A 146 -14.29 17.65 27.25
CA TYR A 146 -15.68 17.88 27.61
C TYR A 146 -15.90 17.75 29.12
N ASN A 147 -15.38 16.67 29.74
CA ASN A 147 -15.48 16.48 31.17
C ASN A 147 -14.78 17.59 31.99
N ASN A 148 -13.58 18.02 31.57
CA ASN A 148 -12.87 19.14 32.22
C ASN A 148 -13.67 20.43 32.15
N LEU A 149 -14.25 20.77 30.99
CA LEU A 149 -15.09 21.94 30.83
C LEU A 149 -16.36 21.85 31.67
N SER A 150 -17.02 20.69 31.68
CA SER A 150 -18.24 20.46 32.49
C SER A 150 -17.95 20.56 33.97
N VAL A 151 -16.84 20.04 34.45
CA VAL A 151 -16.41 20.17 35.88
C VAL A 151 -16.05 21.62 36.19
N ALA A 152 -15.40 22.35 35.31
CA ALA A 152 -15.11 23.79 35.52
C ALA A 152 -16.39 24.62 35.65
N GLN A 153 -17.44 24.30 34.89
CA GLN A 153 -18.76 24.93 34.96
C GLN A 153 -19.63 24.38 36.08
N ALA A 154 -19.22 23.31 36.78
CA ALA A 154 -20.04 22.65 37.79
C ALA A 154 -20.48 23.59 38.94
N GLY A 155 -19.71 24.62 39.24
CA GLY A 155 -20.10 25.61 40.24
C GLY A 155 -21.35 26.41 39.90
N PHE A 156 -21.51 26.80 38.65
CA PHE A 156 -22.72 27.49 38.19
C PHE A 156 -23.89 26.54 38.10
N ARG A 157 -23.67 25.36 37.49
CA ARG A 157 -24.68 24.32 37.33
C ARG A 157 -25.15 23.73 38.69
N ALA A 158 -24.25 23.65 39.70
CA ALA A 158 -24.60 23.21 41.04
C ALA A 158 -25.57 24.17 41.72
N LYS A 159 -25.48 25.49 41.51
CA LYS A 159 -26.43 26.47 42.03
C LYS A 159 -27.82 26.26 41.45
N GLU A 160 -27.92 26.08 40.13
CA GLU A 160 -29.17 25.76 39.45
C GLU A 160 -29.78 24.46 39.98
N ALA A 161 -28.96 23.42 40.08
CA ALA A 161 -29.39 22.11 40.61
C ALA A 161 -29.83 22.21 42.07
N ALA A 162 -29.15 23.04 42.91
CA ALA A 162 -29.54 23.28 44.30
C ALA A 162 -30.91 23.96 44.41
N VAL A 163 -31.18 24.97 43.58
CA VAL A 163 -32.50 25.63 43.55
C VAL A 163 -33.59 24.62 43.12
N LYS A 164 -33.36 23.82 42.09
CA LYS A 164 -34.31 22.77 41.64
C LYS A 164 -34.58 21.74 42.74
N LYS A 165 -33.54 21.35 43.51
CA LYS A 165 -33.69 20.43 44.66
C LYS A 165 -34.51 21.05 45.80
N LEU A 166 -34.31 22.32 46.08
CA LEU A 166 -35.10 23.03 47.07
C LEU A 166 -36.58 23.15 46.66
N LEU A 167 -36.86 23.18 45.35
CA LEU A 167 -38.22 23.15 44.80
C LEU A 167 -38.80 21.73 44.67
N GLY A 168 -38.09 20.68 45.15
CA GLY A 168 -38.58 19.31 45.19
C GLY A 168 -38.10 18.36 44.08
N THR A 169 -37.22 18.80 43.19
CA THR A 169 -36.66 17.92 42.14
C THR A 169 -35.75 16.86 42.74
N GLY A 170 -36.01 15.60 42.41
CA GLY A 170 -35.23 14.46 42.89
C GLY A 170 -33.87 14.31 42.22
N ASN A 171 -32.93 13.61 42.92
CA ASN A 171 -31.59 13.36 42.35
C ASN A 171 -31.61 12.58 41.01
N ARG A 172 -32.59 11.67 40.82
CA ARG A 172 -32.75 10.90 39.58
C ARG A 172 -33.17 11.77 38.40
N GLU A 173 -34.01 12.76 38.63
CA GLU A 173 -34.47 13.70 37.57
C GLU A 173 -33.34 14.58 37.12
N LEU A 174 -32.57 15.15 38.06
CA LEU A 174 -31.39 15.92 37.73
C LEU A 174 -30.33 15.12 37.00
N PHE A 175 -30.10 13.88 37.44
CA PHE A 175 -29.17 12.97 36.76
C PHE A 175 -29.60 12.70 35.31
N ARG A 176 -30.89 12.37 35.08
CA ARG A 176 -31.43 12.17 33.74
C ARG A 176 -31.34 13.45 32.88
N GLN A 177 -31.56 14.62 33.47
CA GLN A 177 -31.43 15.88 32.77
C GLN A 177 -30.01 16.10 32.25
N PHE A 178 -28.98 15.93 33.10
CA PHE A 178 -27.59 16.12 32.70
C PHE A 178 -27.11 15.08 31.67
N ILE A 179 -27.54 13.83 31.80
CA ILE A 179 -27.27 12.82 30.77
C ILE A 179 -27.96 13.19 29.45
N GLY A 180 -29.22 13.61 29.48
CA GLY A 180 -29.97 14.04 28.30
C GLY A 180 -29.31 15.22 27.58
N GLU A 181 -28.85 16.23 28.31
CA GLU A 181 -28.10 17.36 27.76
C GLU A 181 -26.82 16.89 27.04
N SER A 182 -26.08 15.98 27.66
CA SER A 182 -24.85 15.41 27.06
C SER A 182 -25.16 14.58 25.82
N MET A 183 -26.24 13.81 25.83
CA MET A 183 -26.68 13.03 24.66
C MET A 183 -27.07 13.91 23.50
N ILE A 184 -27.81 15.02 23.75
CA ILE A 184 -28.18 15.98 22.72
C ILE A 184 -26.93 16.63 22.11
N LEU A 185 -25.96 17.05 22.94
CA LEU A 185 -24.71 17.63 22.45
C LEU A 185 -23.90 16.62 21.61
N CYS A 186 -23.80 15.37 22.07
CA CYS A 186 -23.15 14.33 21.30
C CYS A 186 -23.83 14.07 19.94
N PHE A 187 -25.16 14.07 19.94
CA PHE A 187 -25.92 13.90 18.71
C PHE A 187 -25.72 15.06 17.71
N ILE A 188 -25.77 16.32 18.18
CA ILE A 188 -25.50 17.49 17.34
C ILE A 188 -24.06 17.43 16.81
N SER A 189 -23.07 17.11 17.67
CA SER A 189 -21.69 16.96 17.27
C SER A 189 -21.51 15.86 16.23
N PHE A 190 -22.23 14.75 16.37
CA PHE A 190 -22.22 13.66 15.41
C PHE A 190 -22.79 14.09 14.05
N CYS A 191 -23.92 14.80 14.03
CA CYS A 191 -24.48 15.32 12.78
C CYS A 191 -23.51 16.25 12.05
N LEU A 192 -22.83 17.15 12.81
CA LEU A 192 -21.80 18.00 12.24
C LEU A 192 -20.60 17.19 11.72
N ALA A 193 -20.17 16.15 12.46
CA ALA A 193 -19.07 15.28 12.06
C ALA A 193 -19.39 14.53 10.75
N VAL A 194 -20.63 14.03 10.59
CA VAL A 194 -21.09 13.40 9.34
C VAL A 194 -21.03 14.42 8.20
N GLY A 195 -21.54 15.64 8.43
CA GLY A 195 -21.48 16.71 7.43
C GLY A 195 -20.05 17.05 7.00
N PHE A 196 -19.10 17.15 7.94
CA PHE A 196 -17.69 17.34 7.63
C PHE A 196 -17.09 16.13 6.91
N SER A 197 -17.43 14.90 7.31
CA SER A 197 -16.92 13.69 6.65
C SER A 197 -17.34 13.65 5.19
N LEU A 198 -18.58 13.95 4.86
CA LEU A 198 -19.07 14.02 3.47
C LEU A 198 -18.38 15.15 2.69
N LEU A 199 -18.16 16.31 3.32
CA LEU A 199 -17.47 17.43 2.68
C LEU A 199 -15.99 17.11 2.34
N PHE A 200 -15.30 16.42 3.23
CA PHE A 200 -13.86 16.10 3.05
C PHE A 200 -13.62 14.76 2.38
N GLN A 201 -14.64 13.93 2.17
CA GLN A 201 -14.52 12.62 1.51
C GLN A 201 -13.80 12.67 0.14
N PRO A 202 -14.08 13.62 -0.78
CA PRO A 202 -13.37 13.67 -2.06
C PRO A 202 -11.85 13.92 -1.89
N VAL A 203 -11.48 14.82 -0.95
CA VAL A 203 -10.07 15.13 -0.65
C VAL A 203 -9.37 13.92 -0.04
N PHE A 204 -10.06 13.20 0.84
CA PHE A 204 -9.55 11.96 1.45
C PHE A 204 -9.31 10.88 0.41
N ASN A 205 -10.28 10.66 -0.49
CA ASN A 205 -10.19 9.68 -1.55
C ASN A 205 -9.03 9.99 -2.51
N GLN A 206 -8.88 11.25 -2.90
CA GLN A 206 -7.77 11.69 -3.75
C GLN A 206 -6.40 11.55 -3.07
N LEU A 207 -6.31 11.84 -1.76
CA LEU A 207 -5.05 11.80 -1.01
C LEU A 207 -4.54 10.37 -0.80
N LEU A 208 -5.47 9.42 -0.58
CA LEU A 208 -5.14 8.03 -0.27
C LEU A 208 -5.31 7.09 -1.47
N ASP A 209 -5.61 7.64 -2.65
CA ASP A 209 -5.91 6.87 -3.86
C ASP A 209 -6.90 5.72 -3.58
N THR A 210 -8.02 6.08 -2.96
CA THR A 210 -9.05 5.14 -2.54
C THR A 210 -10.44 5.65 -2.93
N HIS A 211 -11.41 4.77 -2.96
CA HIS A 211 -12.81 5.11 -3.24
C HIS A 211 -13.69 4.71 -2.06
N VAL A 212 -13.68 5.52 -1.02
CA VAL A 212 -14.61 5.35 0.12
C VAL A 212 -15.87 6.14 -0.16
N ALA A 213 -17.00 5.44 -0.33
CA ALA A 213 -18.34 6.03 -0.47
C ALA A 213 -19.13 5.72 0.81
N ILE A 214 -19.26 6.72 1.70
CA ILE A 214 -19.95 6.54 2.99
C ILE A 214 -21.42 6.18 2.75
N GLU A 215 -22.05 6.79 1.75
CA GLU A 215 -23.45 6.62 1.38
C GLU A 215 -23.79 5.19 0.94
N GLU A 216 -22.89 4.49 0.29
CA GLU A 216 -23.12 3.12 -0.21
C GLU A 216 -23.14 2.07 0.92
N HIS A 217 -22.57 2.43 2.07
CA HIS A 217 -22.42 1.51 3.19
C HIS A 217 -23.43 1.76 4.32
N LEU A 218 -24.37 2.71 4.14
CA LEU A 218 -25.40 3.07 5.11
C LEU A 218 -26.52 2.01 5.17
N THR A 219 -26.19 0.81 5.60
CA THR A 219 -27.18 -0.24 5.88
C THR A 219 -27.86 -0.02 7.22
N VAL A 220 -29.10 -0.51 7.37
CA VAL A 220 -29.87 -0.37 8.64
C VAL A 220 -29.10 -0.87 9.87
N PRO A 221 -28.41 -2.03 9.85
CA PRO A 221 -27.60 -2.47 11.00
C PRO A 221 -26.45 -1.53 11.34
N ILE A 222 -25.80 -0.96 10.34
CA ILE A 222 -24.68 -0.01 10.54
C ILE A 222 -25.20 1.29 11.16
N VAL A 223 -26.26 1.86 10.60
CA VAL A 223 -26.88 3.08 11.14
C VAL A 223 -27.31 2.84 12.60
N LEU A 224 -27.97 1.73 12.90
CA LEU A 224 -28.39 1.40 14.27
C LEU A 224 -27.16 1.27 15.22
N SER A 225 -26.11 0.59 14.80
CA SER A 225 -24.89 0.43 15.60
C SER A 225 -24.21 1.78 15.89
N VAL A 226 -24.16 2.68 14.90
CA VAL A 226 -23.61 4.03 15.07
C VAL A 226 -24.46 4.86 16.00
N VAL A 227 -25.80 4.84 15.86
CA VAL A 227 -26.72 5.56 16.78
C VAL A 227 -26.55 5.04 18.21
N LEU A 228 -26.45 3.74 18.42
CA LEU A 228 -26.21 3.16 19.73
C LEU A 228 -24.85 3.57 20.29
N ALA A 229 -23.80 3.60 19.46
CA ALA A 229 -22.46 4.05 19.87
C ALA A 229 -22.48 5.55 20.27
N VAL A 230 -23.11 6.42 19.50
CA VAL A 230 -23.26 7.86 19.83
C VAL A 230 -24.06 8.06 21.11
N ALA A 231 -25.14 7.31 21.30
CA ALA A 231 -25.92 7.33 22.54
C ALA A 231 -25.06 6.88 23.74
N GLY A 232 -24.31 5.78 23.59
CA GLY A 232 -23.37 5.31 24.59
C GLY A 232 -22.30 6.34 24.95
N LEU A 233 -21.72 7.01 23.95
CA LEU A 233 -20.77 8.10 24.15
C LEU A 233 -21.39 9.29 24.90
N GLY A 234 -22.61 9.66 24.57
CA GLY A 234 -23.36 10.70 25.28
C GLY A 234 -23.61 10.38 26.74
N VAL A 235 -23.93 9.11 27.04
CA VAL A 235 -24.07 8.65 28.42
C VAL A 235 -22.71 8.71 29.14
N ILE A 236 -21.65 8.16 28.58
CA ILE A 236 -20.29 8.16 29.17
C ILE A 236 -19.83 9.61 29.44
N ALA A 237 -19.99 10.51 28.47
CA ALA A 237 -19.65 11.91 28.61
C ALA A 237 -20.42 12.62 29.73
N GLY A 238 -21.72 12.28 29.87
CA GLY A 238 -22.59 12.87 30.88
C GLY A 238 -22.43 12.30 32.29
N LEU A 239 -21.87 11.09 32.45
CA LEU A 239 -21.78 10.41 33.75
C LEU A 239 -21.00 11.21 34.79
N ALA A 240 -19.82 11.71 34.47
CA ALA A 240 -18.95 12.41 35.43
C ALA A 240 -19.59 13.74 35.94
N PRO A 241 -20.07 14.64 35.05
CA PRO A 241 -20.73 15.85 35.50
C PRO A 241 -22.06 15.57 36.24
N ALA A 242 -22.88 14.61 35.76
CA ALA A 242 -24.13 14.26 36.42
C ALA A 242 -23.90 13.73 37.83
N PHE A 243 -22.93 12.83 37.99
CA PHE A 243 -22.58 12.28 39.30
C PHE A 243 -22.03 13.32 40.27
N LEU A 244 -21.16 14.22 39.75
CA LEU A 244 -20.58 15.30 40.56
C LEU A 244 -21.65 16.25 41.08
N ILE A 245 -22.55 16.73 40.20
CA ILE A 245 -23.54 17.74 40.53
C ILE A 245 -24.66 17.18 41.43
N THR A 246 -25.08 15.93 41.22
CA THR A 246 -26.17 15.32 42.01
C THR A 246 -25.78 14.99 43.45
N ARG A 247 -24.49 14.79 43.74
CA ARG A 247 -23.98 14.48 45.09
C ARG A 247 -23.85 15.67 46.05
N PHE A 248 -23.98 16.91 45.54
CA PHE A 248 -23.82 18.06 46.38
C PHE A 248 -25.04 18.34 47.28
N ASN A 249 -24.74 18.76 48.53
CA ASN A 249 -25.74 19.21 49.43
C ASN A 249 -26.20 20.64 49.05
N PRO A 250 -27.50 20.88 48.79
CA PRO A 250 -28.01 22.18 48.38
C PRO A 250 -27.60 23.35 49.30
N VAL A 251 -27.58 23.08 50.63
CA VAL A 251 -27.26 24.09 51.63
C VAL A 251 -25.81 24.58 51.54
N ASP A 252 -24.85 23.67 51.27
CA ASP A 252 -23.43 24.01 51.12
C ASP A 252 -23.17 24.82 49.85
N VAL A 253 -23.93 24.54 48.80
CA VAL A 253 -23.83 25.26 47.50
C VAL A 253 -24.34 26.69 47.65
N VAL A 254 -25.46 26.90 48.33
CA VAL A 254 -26.03 28.24 48.56
C VAL A 254 -25.14 29.08 49.49
N LYS A 255 -24.50 28.46 50.50
CA LYS A 255 -23.54 29.13 51.40
C LYS A 255 -22.17 29.42 50.78
N GLY A 256 -21.93 29.09 49.54
CA GLY A 256 -20.67 29.35 48.82
C GLY A 256 -19.50 28.45 49.19
N ALA A 257 -19.69 27.46 50.04
CA ALA A 257 -18.66 26.50 50.46
C ALA A 257 -18.13 25.61 49.32
N PHE A 258 -18.86 25.56 48.21
CA PHE A 258 -18.53 24.81 47.01
C PHE A 258 -17.17 25.17 46.40
N ARG A 259 -16.80 26.44 46.44
CA ARG A 259 -15.57 26.96 45.78
C ARG A 259 -14.27 26.43 46.42
N LYS A 260 -14.33 25.92 47.65
CA LYS A 260 -13.16 25.44 48.41
C LYS A 260 -12.86 23.94 48.22
N LYS A 261 -13.87 23.11 47.91
CA LYS A 261 -13.76 21.64 47.86
C LYS A 261 -13.40 21.07 46.49
N SER A 262 -13.61 21.85 45.43
CA SER A 262 -13.36 21.40 44.02
C SER A 262 -11.94 21.77 43.54
N LYS A 263 -10.94 21.86 44.42
CA LYS A 263 -9.54 22.10 44.06
C LYS A 263 -8.93 20.82 43.47
N GLY A 264 -9.19 20.65 42.30
CA GLY A 264 -8.57 20.48 41.06
C GLY A 264 -7.39 19.54 40.90
N THR A 265 -7.09 18.59 41.84
CA THR A 265 -6.04 17.59 41.58
C THR A 265 -6.45 16.65 40.43
N TYR A 266 -7.71 16.25 40.38
CA TYR A 266 -8.26 15.43 39.31
C TYR A 266 -8.22 16.17 37.96
N SER A 267 -8.72 17.41 37.90
CA SER A 267 -8.70 18.21 36.67
C SER A 267 -7.26 18.50 36.19
N LYS A 268 -6.33 18.79 37.13
CA LYS A 268 -4.92 18.98 36.79
C LYS A 268 -4.29 17.72 36.20
N ALA A 269 -4.58 16.54 36.76
CA ALA A 269 -4.07 15.25 36.24
C ALA A 269 -4.59 15.00 34.86
N LEU A 270 -5.89 15.21 34.58
CA LEU A 270 -6.49 15.03 33.25
C LEU A 270 -5.91 16.02 32.23
N ILE A 271 -5.73 17.29 32.60
CA ILE A 271 -5.14 18.30 31.75
C ILE A 271 -3.67 17.95 31.43
N SER A 272 -2.89 17.56 32.44
CA SER A 272 -1.51 17.10 32.22
C SER A 272 -1.43 15.93 31.30
N PHE A 273 -2.30 14.92 31.46
CA PHE A 273 -2.40 13.74 30.60
C PHE A 273 -2.74 14.16 29.16
N GLN A 274 -3.72 15.07 28.99
CA GLN A 274 -4.12 15.59 27.68
C GLN A 274 -2.96 16.30 26.97
N TYR A 275 -2.22 17.17 27.66
CA TYR A 275 -1.06 17.86 27.10
C TYR A 275 0.06 16.87 26.73
N THR A 276 0.30 15.85 27.56
CA THR A 276 1.31 14.83 27.27
C THR A 276 0.99 14.10 25.96
N ILE A 277 -0.26 13.68 25.78
CA ILE A 277 -0.68 13.02 24.52
C ILE A 277 -0.60 13.98 23.35
N ALA A 278 -1.07 15.23 23.51
CA ALA A 278 -1.03 16.20 22.42
C ALA A 278 0.42 16.48 21.97
N ILE A 279 1.34 16.65 22.92
CA ILE A 279 2.77 16.85 22.62
C ILE A 279 3.35 15.60 21.93
N ALA A 280 3.02 14.40 22.39
CA ALA A 280 3.46 13.17 21.76
C ALA A 280 2.96 13.05 20.31
N LEU A 281 1.69 13.35 20.06
CA LEU A 281 1.12 13.34 18.69
C LEU A 281 1.78 14.36 17.79
N ILE A 282 2.02 15.59 18.28
CA ILE A 282 2.74 16.63 17.52
C ILE A 282 4.17 16.16 17.20
N ALA A 283 4.88 15.60 18.18
CA ALA A 283 6.22 15.07 17.97
C ALA A 283 6.25 13.96 16.94
N CYS A 284 5.32 13.00 17.01
CA CYS A 284 5.17 11.94 16.01
C CYS A 284 4.90 12.52 14.60
N THR A 285 4.01 13.50 14.50
CA THR A 285 3.71 14.17 13.22
C THR A 285 4.94 14.84 12.62
N ILE A 286 5.73 15.53 13.44
CA ILE A 286 6.97 16.17 12.99
C ILE A 286 7.99 15.13 12.52
N VAL A 287 8.12 14.00 13.22
CA VAL A 287 9.02 12.90 12.82
C VAL A 287 8.56 12.30 11.49
N ILE A 288 7.28 11.99 11.34
CA ILE A 288 6.73 11.45 10.09
C ILE A 288 6.95 12.44 8.94
N TRP A 289 6.68 13.73 9.15
CA TRP A 289 6.91 14.75 8.14
C TRP A 289 8.38 14.82 7.72
N LYS A 290 9.32 14.83 8.66
CA LYS A 290 10.75 14.81 8.37
C LYS A 290 11.20 13.55 7.65
N GLN A 291 10.66 12.37 8.02
CA GLN A 291 10.96 11.12 7.32
C GLN A 291 10.42 11.13 5.90
N THR A 292 9.21 11.64 5.69
CA THR A 292 8.63 11.75 4.34
C THR A 292 9.43 12.73 3.48
N ASP A 293 9.86 13.85 4.05
CA ASP A 293 10.71 14.81 3.36
C ASP A 293 12.07 14.21 3.00
N PHE A 294 12.69 13.48 3.94
CA PHE A 294 13.92 12.73 3.68
C PHE A 294 13.76 11.73 2.54
N LEU A 295 12.68 10.93 2.55
CA LEU A 295 12.42 9.94 1.49
C LEU A 295 12.20 10.60 0.11
N ARG A 296 11.55 11.75 0.07
CA ARG A 296 11.32 12.50 -1.19
C ARG A 296 12.59 13.04 -1.82
N HIS A 297 13.58 13.41 -0.99
CA HIS A 297 14.84 13.98 -1.44
C HIS A 297 16.00 12.98 -1.38
N TYR A 298 15.71 11.72 -1.07
CA TYR A 298 16.72 10.70 -1.00
C TYR A 298 17.33 10.43 -2.38
N GLN A 299 18.65 10.38 -2.45
CA GLN A 299 19.34 10.07 -3.70
C GLN A 299 19.26 8.56 -3.98
N LEU A 300 18.40 8.18 -4.88
CA LEU A 300 18.19 6.78 -5.26
C LEU A 300 19.37 6.18 -6.03
N GLY A 301 20.32 7.00 -6.48
CA GLY A 301 21.46 6.58 -7.30
C GLY A 301 21.17 6.57 -8.81
N PHE A 302 19.99 7.04 -9.21
CA PHE A 302 19.62 7.28 -10.60
C PHE A 302 18.81 8.58 -10.71
N ASP A 303 18.78 9.15 -11.92
CA ASP A 303 18.04 10.36 -12.24
C ASP A 303 16.64 9.99 -12.73
N GLN A 304 15.63 10.24 -11.87
CA GLN A 304 14.22 10.01 -12.18
C GLN A 304 13.51 11.25 -12.71
N GLU A 305 14.17 12.41 -12.69
CA GLU A 305 13.53 13.65 -13.09
C GLU A 305 13.28 13.68 -14.60
N ASN A 306 12.08 14.11 -14.96
CA ASN A 306 11.67 14.29 -16.36
C ASN A 306 11.76 13.01 -17.22
N VAL A 307 11.60 11.85 -16.62
CA VAL A 307 11.49 10.57 -17.33
C VAL A 307 10.04 10.12 -17.38
N ILE A 308 9.51 9.97 -18.58
CA ILE A 308 8.19 9.40 -18.85
C ILE A 308 8.40 7.91 -19.13
N CYS A 309 7.68 7.06 -18.37
CA CYS A 309 7.66 5.62 -18.59
C CYS A 309 6.36 5.25 -19.33
N ILE A 310 6.49 4.69 -20.51
CA ILE A 310 5.37 4.26 -21.34
C ILE A 310 5.38 2.73 -21.36
N GLU A 311 4.27 2.11 -20.97
CA GLU A 311 4.10 0.67 -21.09
C GLU A 311 4.04 0.27 -22.57
N ASN A 312 4.85 -0.70 -22.97
CA ASN A 312 4.94 -1.12 -24.35
C ASN A 312 3.79 -2.06 -24.71
N SER A 313 2.91 -1.62 -25.60
CA SER A 313 1.74 -2.40 -26.04
C SER A 313 1.94 -3.18 -27.36
N GLY A 314 3.16 -3.22 -27.93
CA GLY A 314 3.30 -3.98 -29.17
C GLY A 314 4.56 -3.72 -30.01
N VAL A 315 5.47 -2.88 -29.54
CA VAL A 315 6.68 -2.51 -30.29
C VAL A 315 7.82 -3.47 -30.02
N SER A 316 8.43 -4.04 -31.05
CA SER A 316 9.61 -4.92 -30.95
C SER A 316 10.44 -4.88 -32.23
N GLY A 317 11.67 -5.37 -32.17
CA GLY A 317 12.55 -5.49 -33.32
C GLY A 317 12.82 -4.16 -34.02
N GLU A 318 12.71 -4.12 -35.35
CA GLU A 318 12.96 -2.93 -36.17
C GLU A 318 12.04 -1.75 -35.83
N GLN A 319 10.87 -2.00 -35.27
CA GLN A 319 9.93 -0.96 -34.86
C GLN A 319 10.48 -0.10 -33.69
N MET A 320 11.34 -0.66 -32.85
CA MET A 320 11.95 0.08 -31.74
C MET A 320 12.82 1.24 -32.27
N GLU A 321 13.61 1.00 -33.31
CA GLU A 321 14.48 2.04 -33.86
C GLU A 321 13.69 3.10 -34.65
N ALA A 322 12.63 2.66 -35.33
CA ALA A 322 11.71 3.62 -36.00
C ALA A 322 11.00 4.50 -34.93
N LEU A 323 10.53 3.92 -33.86
CA LEU A 323 9.87 4.67 -32.79
C LEU A 323 10.86 5.60 -32.06
N ARG A 324 12.08 5.15 -31.79
CA ARG A 324 13.16 5.99 -31.25
C ARG A 324 13.35 7.23 -32.12
N SER A 325 13.49 7.03 -33.45
CA SER A 325 13.69 8.11 -34.41
C SER A 325 12.50 9.08 -34.43
N GLU A 326 11.27 8.63 -34.23
CA GLU A 326 10.12 9.52 -34.17
C GLU A 326 10.10 10.33 -32.86
N PHE A 327 10.40 9.74 -31.72
CA PHE A 327 10.51 10.48 -30.47
C PHE A 327 11.64 11.49 -30.46
N GLU A 328 12.79 11.17 -31.05
CA GLU A 328 13.94 12.06 -31.13
C GLU A 328 13.73 13.30 -32.07
N LYS A 329 12.69 13.29 -32.90
CA LYS A 329 12.26 14.47 -33.66
C LYS A 329 11.56 15.53 -32.82
N ILE A 330 11.06 15.13 -31.63
CA ILE A 330 10.37 16.02 -30.69
C ILE A 330 11.45 16.86 -29.98
N PRO A 331 11.45 18.20 -30.12
CA PRO A 331 12.53 19.05 -29.58
C PRO A 331 12.73 18.94 -28.07
N GLU A 332 11.68 18.56 -27.32
CA GLU A 332 11.69 18.39 -25.88
C GLU A 332 12.30 17.05 -25.44
N VAL A 333 12.44 16.07 -26.34
CA VAL A 333 12.97 14.74 -26.02
C VAL A 333 14.50 14.78 -26.01
N VAL A 334 15.08 14.40 -24.89
CA VAL A 334 16.52 14.30 -24.65
C VAL A 334 17.07 12.93 -25.05
N GLY A 335 16.26 11.90 -24.90
CA GLY A 335 16.65 10.54 -25.27
C GLY A 335 15.56 9.53 -24.97
N VAL A 336 15.69 8.37 -25.61
CA VAL A 336 14.76 7.24 -25.51
C VAL A 336 15.53 5.96 -25.17
N SER A 337 14.98 5.13 -24.32
CA SER A 337 15.55 3.83 -23.95
C SER A 337 14.45 2.76 -23.87
N PHE A 338 14.75 1.58 -24.37
CA PHE A 338 13.87 0.41 -24.31
C PHE A 338 14.37 -0.57 -23.25
N VAL A 339 13.49 -1.01 -22.36
CA VAL A 339 13.88 -1.80 -21.21
C VAL A 339 12.90 -2.91 -20.88
N CYS A 340 13.41 -4.00 -20.30
CA CYS A 340 12.61 -4.95 -19.54
C CYS A 340 12.97 -4.81 -18.05
N GLY A 341 12.12 -4.09 -17.34
CA GLY A 341 12.32 -3.67 -15.95
C GLY A 341 12.94 -2.28 -15.82
N THR A 342 12.37 -1.50 -14.93
CA THR A 342 12.81 -0.15 -14.59
C THR A 342 13.32 -0.12 -13.14
N PRO A 343 14.05 0.90 -12.71
CA PRO A 343 14.38 1.06 -11.30
C PRO A 343 13.16 1.14 -10.36
N VAL A 344 11.98 1.48 -10.89
CA VAL A 344 10.73 1.59 -10.12
C VAL A 344 9.99 0.24 -10.06
N ASP A 345 9.87 -0.44 -11.22
CA ASP A 345 9.12 -1.71 -11.29
C ASP A 345 9.99 -2.92 -10.97
N GLY A 346 11.30 -2.73 -10.91
CA GLY A 346 12.27 -3.81 -10.90
C GLY A 346 12.38 -4.51 -12.26
N GLY A 347 13.09 -5.62 -12.31
CA GLY A 347 13.19 -6.51 -13.46
C GLY A 347 12.69 -7.90 -13.09
N ASN A 348 13.09 -8.90 -13.84
CA ASN A 348 12.91 -10.28 -13.41
C ASN A 348 13.83 -10.60 -12.23
N ASN A 349 13.35 -11.47 -11.36
CA ASN A 349 14.20 -12.04 -10.34
C ASN A 349 14.68 -13.42 -10.81
N ASN A 350 15.99 -13.60 -10.90
CA ASN A 350 16.60 -14.84 -11.36
C ASN A 350 17.45 -15.45 -10.24
N SER A 351 17.15 -16.70 -9.89
CA SER A 351 17.86 -17.43 -8.84
C SER A 351 18.72 -18.53 -9.46
N PHE A 352 19.97 -18.63 -9.01
CA PHE A 352 20.92 -19.63 -9.45
C PHE A 352 21.85 -20.08 -8.34
N THR A 353 22.49 -21.21 -8.51
CA THR A 353 23.49 -21.73 -7.56
C THR A 353 24.88 -21.29 -7.97
N TYR A 354 25.63 -20.68 -7.05
CA TYR A 354 27.01 -20.26 -7.27
C TYR A 354 27.87 -20.71 -6.09
N LYS A 355 28.89 -21.53 -6.35
CA LYS A 355 29.76 -22.11 -5.30
C LYS A 355 28.95 -22.71 -4.13
N ASP A 356 27.96 -23.55 -4.43
CA ASP A 356 27.03 -24.21 -3.49
C ASP A 356 26.15 -23.25 -2.66
N ARG A 357 26.10 -21.97 -3.03
CA ARG A 357 25.19 -20.97 -2.44
C ARG A 357 24.05 -20.63 -3.41
N SER A 358 22.86 -20.54 -2.88
CA SER A 358 21.71 -20.04 -3.62
C SER A 358 21.72 -18.52 -3.63
N LEU A 359 21.87 -17.92 -4.81
CA LEU A 359 21.85 -16.48 -5.01
C LEU A 359 20.66 -16.08 -5.85
N SER A 360 20.10 -14.91 -5.54
CA SER A 360 18.96 -14.33 -6.26
C SER A 360 19.35 -12.94 -6.74
N PHE A 361 19.33 -12.74 -8.05
CA PHE A 361 19.71 -11.50 -8.70
C PHE A 361 18.52 -10.88 -9.40
N GLN A 362 18.46 -9.55 -9.39
CA GLN A 362 17.57 -8.83 -10.26
C GLN A 362 18.14 -8.84 -11.69
N ASP A 363 17.33 -9.23 -12.67
CA ASP A 363 17.70 -9.31 -14.10
C ASP A 363 17.01 -8.17 -14.85
N PHE A 364 17.80 -7.20 -15.31
CA PHE A 364 17.36 -6.11 -16.17
C PHE A 364 17.87 -6.32 -17.60
N ARG A 365 17.00 -6.12 -18.58
CA ARG A 365 17.41 -6.05 -19.99
C ARG A 365 17.30 -4.63 -20.45
N VAL A 366 18.41 -4.08 -20.91
CA VAL A 366 18.52 -2.66 -21.20
C VAL A 366 19.20 -2.43 -22.54
N ASP A 367 18.83 -1.36 -23.21
CA ASP A 367 19.58 -0.89 -24.37
C ASP A 367 20.80 -0.05 -23.96
N THR A 368 21.59 0.36 -24.93
CA THR A 368 22.82 1.12 -24.70
C THR A 368 22.57 2.54 -24.16
N ALA A 369 21.36 3.08 -24.31
CA ALA A 369 20.99 4.42 -23.86
C ALA A 369 20.62 4.46 -22.38
N PHE A 370 20.20 3.34 -21.80
CA PHE A 370 19.64 3.25 -20.46
C PHE A 370 20.47 3.92 -19.38
N PHE A 371 21.72 3.51 -19.23
CA PHE A 371 22.57 4.01 -18.14
C PHE A 371 22.81 5.52 -18.25
N ARG A 372 23.02 6.02 -19.47
CA ARG A 372 23.20 7.44 -19.72
C ARG A 372 21.92 8.23 -19.46
N LEU A 373 20.77 7.71 -19.90
CA LEU A 373 19.46 8.35 -19.73
C LEU A 373 19.09 8.45 -18.25
N MET A 374 19.36 7.38 -17.49
CA MET A 374 19.07 7.32 -16.06
C MET A 374 20.18 7.91 -15.18
N GLY A 375 21.26 8.46 -15.77
CA GLY A 375 22.37 9.03 -14.99
C GLY A 375 23.13 8.02 -14.13
N ILE A 376 23.04 6.74 -14.45
CA ILE A 376 23.68 5.67 -13.68
C ILE A 376 25.14 5.54 -14.08
N GLU A 377 26.06 5.61 -13.11
CA GLU A 377 27.48 5.48 -13.32
C GLU A 377 27.87 4.02 -13.62
N VAL A 378 28.59 3.81 -14.71
CA VAL A 378 29.11 2.50 -15.12
C VAL A 378 30.63 2.56 -15.28
N LYS A 379 31.36 1.78 -14.52
CA LYS A 379 32.78 1.50 -14.71
C LYS A 379 32.92 0.41 -15.77
N ARG A 380 33.29 0.78 -16.97
CA ARG A 380 33.41 -0.15 -18.11
C ARG A 380 34.70 -0.93 -18.05
N ASN A 381 34.63 -2.22 -18.40
CA ASN A 381 35.80 -3.06 -18.69
C ASN A 381 36.24 -2.89 -20.16
N ASN A 382 37.51 -3.23 -20.45
CA ASN A 382 38.01 -3.34 -21.82
C ASN A 382 37.59 -4.68 -22.49
N VAL A 383 36.35 -5.09 -22.25
CA VAL A 383 35.76 -6.31 -22.83
C VAL A 383 34.88 -5.88 -24.01
N ALA A 384 35.00 -6.58 -25.14
CA ALA A 384 34.17 -6.32 -26.31
C ALA A 384 32.68 -6.50 -25.99
N MET A 385 31.85 -5.61 -26.52
CA MET A 385 30.39 -5.73 -26.41
C MET A 385 29.94 -7.06 -26.99
N SER A 386 29.18 -7.82 -26.23
CA SER A 386 28.63 -9.11 -26.61
C SER A 386 27.16 -9.18 -26.20
N ALA A 387 26.34 -9.77 -27.04
CA ALA A 387 24.93 -10.04 -26.69
C ALA A 387 24.79 -10.94 -25.45
N GLN A 388 25.78 -11.74 -25.14
CA GLN A 388 25.85 -12.55 -23.93
C GLN A 388 26.50 -11.82 -22.74
N GLY A 389 27.14 -10.66 -22.98
CA GLY A 389 27.79 -9.88 -21.94
C GLY A 389 26.81 -9.34 -20.91
N ARG A 390 27.30 -9.12 -19.70
CA ARG A 390 26.49 -8.58 -18.59
C ARG A 390 27.24 -7.46 -17.89
N TRP A 391 26.49 -6.50 -17.37
CA TRP A 391 26.96 -5.60 -16.32
C TRP A 391 26.51 -6.13 -14.99
N LEU A 392 27.35 -6.02 -13.96
CA LEU A 392 27.00 -6.33 -12.58
C LEU A 392 26.91 -5.04 -11.78
N ASN A 393 25.99 -4.93 -10.83
CA ASN A 393 26.11 -3.88 -9.83
C ASN A 393 27.17 -4.22 -8.76
N GLU A 394 27.58 -3.25 -7.96
CA GLU A 394 28.60 -3.45 -6.92
C GLU A 394 28.18 -4.53 -5.91
N ALA A 395 26.90 -4.56 -5.53
CA ALA A 395 26.32 -5.61 -4.69
C ALA A 395 26.41 -6.99 -5.36
N GLY A 396 26.23 -7.10 -6.67
CA GLY A 396 26.38 -8.33 -7.43
C GLY A 396 27.83 -8.83 -7.46
N VAL A 397 28.80 -7.94 -7.67
CA VAL A 397 30.23 -8.26 -7.61
C VAL A 397 30.59 -8.82 -6.22
N LYS A 398 30.11 -8.16 -5.16
CA LYS A 398 30.30 -8.61 -3.77
C LYS A 398 29.64 -9.96 -3.50
N ALA A 399 28.40 -10.17 -3.97
CA ALA A 399 27.67 -11.42 -3.76
C ALA A 399 28.35 -12.63 -4.43
N LEU A 400 29.00 -12.40 -5.58
CA LEU A 400 29.75 -13.40 -6.32
C LEU A 400 31.21 -13.53 -5.84
N GLU A 401 31.64 -12.73 -4.86
CA GLU A 401 33.03 -12.71 -4.36
C GLU A 401 34.08 -12.56 -5.49
N LEU A 402 33.78 -11.63 -6.42
CA LEU A 402 34.64 -11.31 -7.54
C LEU A 402 35.54 -10.10 -7.21
N ASP A 403 36.59 -9.94 -8.02
CA ASP A 403 37.40 -8.71 -7.99
C ASP A 403 36.55 -7.48 -8.31
N SER A 404 37.03 -6.29 -7.96
CA SER A 404 36.29 -5.04 -8.13
C SER A 404 35.95 -4.71 -9.60
N MET A 405 36.71 -5.28 -10.55
CA MET A 405 36.50 -5.14 -12.00
C MET A 405 36.65 -6.49 -12.70
N PRO A 406 35.68 -7.42 -12.52
CA PRO A 406 35.75 -8.73 -13.13
C PRO A 406 35.60 -8.63 -14.65
N THR A 407 36.31 -9.46 -15.40
CA THR A 407 36.21 -9.54 -16.86
C THR A 407 35.26 -10.62 -17.34
N GLU A 408 35.06 -11.63 -16.50
CA GLU A 408 34.19 -12.76 -16.80
C GLU A 408 33.61 -13.38 -15.50
N CYS A 409 32.48 -14.05 -15.62
CA CYS A 409 31.87 -14.80 -14.51
C CYS A 409 31.14 -16.03 -15.07
N ASN A 410 31.20 -17.14 -14.33
CA ASN A 410 30.43 -18.34 -14.63
C ASN A 410 29.15 -18.35 -13.80
N PHE A 411 28.01 -18.11 -14.45
CA PHE A 411 26.70 -18.17 -13.82
C PHE A 411 26.11 -19.58 -13.99
N ASP A 412 25.92 -20.28 -12.89
CA ASP A 412 25.18 -21.58 -12.83
C ASP A 412 25.64 -22.64 -13.86
N GLY A 413 26.93 -22.71 -14.13
CA GLY A 413 27.44 -23.69 -15.09
C GLY A 413 27.16 -23.41 -16.58
N GLN A 414 26.65 -22.23 -16.90
CA GLN A 414 26.37 -21.82 -18.29
C GLN A 414 27.64 -21.48 -19.11
N GLY A 415 28.82 -21.66 -18.51
CA GLY A 415 30.10 -21.24 -19.09
C GLY A 415 30.51 -19.84 -18.65
N SER A 416 31.68 -19.40 -19.14
CA SER A 416 32.19 -18.08 -18.82
C SER A 416 31.44 -17.00 -19.61
N ILE A 417 30.81 -16.06 -18.90
CA ILE A 417 30.07 -14.94 -19.47
C ILE A 417 30.92 -13.66 -19.31
N PRO A 418 31.12 -12.88 -20.39
CA PRO A 418 31.87 -11.64 -20.33
C PRO A 418 31.17 -10.61 -19.42
N ILE A 419 31.94 -9.94 -18.55
CA ILE A 419 31.44 -8.82 -17.76
C ILE A 419 31.88 -7.52 -18.41
N LEU A 420 30.89 -6.78 -18.93
CA LEU A 420 31.07 -5.55 -19.70
C LEU A 420 31.44 -4.34 -18.82
N GLY A 421 31.20 -4.45 -17.54
CA GLY A 421 31.52 -3.43 -16.56
C GLY A 421 30.77 -3.59 -15.24
N VAL A 422 31.06 -2.68 -14.32
CA VAL A 422 30.43 -2.62 -13.00
C VAL A 422 29.57 -1.36 -12.92
N VAL A 423 28.32 -1.56 -12.57
CA VAL A 423 27.33 -0.50 -12.37
C VAL A 423 27.35 -0.09 -10.91
N LYS A 424 27.40 1.20 -10.63
CA LYS A 424 27.25 1.70 -9.27
C LYS A 424 25.91 1.29 -8.70
N ASP A 425 25.87 0.95 -7.42
CA ASP A 425 24.64 0.56 -6.75
C ASP A 425 23.62 1.71 -6.77
N PHE A 426 22.37 1.37 -7.06
CA PHE A 426 21.23 2.27 -6.99
C PHE A 426 20.02 1.51 -6.44
N HIS A 427 19.07 2.24 -5.85
CA HIS A 427 17.89 1.62 -5.28
C HIS A 427 16.86 1.27 -6.36
N PHE A 428 16.58 0.00 -6.51
CA PHE A 428 15.52 -0.58 -7.37
C PHE A 428 14.51 -1.39 -6.57
N ARG A 429 14.55 -1.25 -5.25
CA ARG A 429 13.61 -1.81 -4.28
C ARG A 429 13.28 -0.77 -3.24
N ASP A 430 12.37 -1.12 -2.35
CA ASP A 430 12.01 -0.32 -1.19
C ASP A 430 13.27 0.12 -0.41
N LEU A 431 13.30 1.40 -0.02
CA LEU A 431 14.41 1.99 0.74
C LEU A 431 14.64 1.36 2.14
N THR A 432 13.70 0.55 2.61
CA THR A 432 13.86 -0.24 3.84
C THR A 432 14.76 -1.46 3.65
N GLN A 433 15.08 -1.81 2.40
CA GLN A 433 15.95 -2.93 2.05
C GLN A 433 17.30 -2.43 1.54
N GLU A 434 18.36 -3.17 1.84
CA GLU A 434 19.65 -2.94 1.23
C GLU A 434 19.59 -3.18 -0.29
N VAL A 435 20.45 -2.50 -1.03
CA VAL A 435 20.56 -2.71 -2.47
C VAL A 435 21.04 -4.14 -2.72
N GLY A 436 20.17 -4.94 -3.33
CA GLY A 436 20.47 -6.32 -3.65
C GLY A 436 21.34 -6.49 -4.90
N PRO A 437 21.83 -7.71 -5.15
CA PRO A 437 22.60 -8.00 -6.35
C PRO A 437 21.72 -7.94 -7.60
N ALA A 438 22.27 -7.32 -8.64
CA ALA A 438 21.61 -7.18 -9.94
C ALA A 438 22.63 -7.39 -11.07
N TYR A 439 22.13 -7.89 -12.19
CA TYR A 439 22.84 -7.84 -13.45
C TYR A 439 21.98 -7.23 -14.54
N PHE A 440 22.67 -6.64 -15.50
CA PHE A 440 22.08 -6.01 -16.67
C PHE A 440 22.60 -6.73 -17.91
N ARG A 441 21.74 -7.02 -18.84
CA ARG A 441 22.12 -7.61 -20.13
C ARG A 441 21.58 -6.78 -21.28
N PRO A 442 22.26 -6.78 -22.42
CA PRO A 442 21.75 -6.09 -23.60
C PRO A 442 20.37 -6.62 -23.97
N LEU A 443 19.46 -5.70 -24.29
CA LEU A 443 18.17 -6.05 -24.90
C LEU A 443 18.42 -6.57 -26.31
N GLY A 444 17.96 -7.78 -26.59
CA GLY A 444 18.11 -8.40 -27.90
C GLY A 444 17.16 -7.78 -28.94
N GLU A 445 17.59 -7.74 -30.22
CA GLU A 445 16.79 -7.19 -31.32
C GLU A 445 15.40 -7.81 -31.48
N LYS A 446 15.24 -9.09 -31.11
CA LYS A 446 13.98 -9.83 -31.19
C LYS A 446 13.20 -9.86 -29.86
N GLU A 447 13.77 -9.28 -28.82
CA GLU A 447 13.12 -9.24 -27.50
C GLU A 447 12.08 -8.12 -27.47
N TRP A 448 11.02 -8.36 -26.72
CA TRP A 448 9.96 -7.41 -26.47
C TRP A 448 10.31 -6.58 -25.24
N PRO A 449 10.56 -5.26 -25.36
CA PRO A 449 10.72 -4.43 -24.20
C PRO A 449 9.39 -4.28 -23.43
N TRP A 450 9.46 -4.20 -22.12
CA TRP A 450 8.26 -3.99 -21.30
C TRP A 450 7.89 -2.51 -21.25
N SER A 451 8.90 -1.65 -21.24
CA SER A 451 8.69 -0.23 -21.11
C SER A 451 9.62 0.57 -22.04
N ILE A 452 9.12 1.74 -22.41
CA ILE A 452 9.83 2.75 -23.17
C ILE A 452 10.05 3.94 -22.24
N LEU A 453 11.30 4.26 -21.96
CA LEU A 453 11.69 5.40 -21.14
C LEU A 453 12.01 6.58 -22.05
N VAL A 454 11.29 7.68 -21.91
CA VAL A 454 11.49 8.91 -22.67
C VAL A 454 11.91 10.00 -21.70
N LYS A 455 13.15 10.48 -21.82
CA LYS A 455 13.65 11.62 -21.05
C LYS A 455 13.37 12.91 -21.80
N VAL A 456 12.72 13.84 -21.11
CA VAL A 456 12.36 15.15 -21.66
C VAL A 456 13.12 16.27 -20.97
N SER A 457 13.25 17.41 -21.64
CA SER A 457 13.88 18.59 -21.05
C SER A 457 12.99 19.19 -19.96
N ALA A 458 13.59 19.74 -18.91
CA ALA A 458 12.89 20.28 -17.73
C ALA A 458 11.93 21.45 -18.01
N VAL A 459 11.94 22.01 -19.23
CA VAL A 459 11.28 23.29 -19.54
C VAL A 459 9.77 23.13 -19.76
N ASP A 460 9.26 21.97 -20.19
CA ASP A 460 7.82 21.80 -20.41
C ASP A 460 7.36 20.33 -20.54
N ILE A 461 7.32 19.63 -19.39
CA ILE A 461 6.80 18.23 -19.33
C ILE A 461 5.36 18.16 -19.86
N GLY A 462 4.55 19.20 -19.60
CA GLY A 462 3.14 19.23 -20.04
C GLY A 462 2.96 19.31 -21.55
N ARG A 463 3.96 19.83 -22.30
CA ARG A 463 3.97 19.81 -23.78
C ARG A 463 4.44 18.49 -24.34
N ALA A 464 5.44 17.89 -23.73
CA ALA A 464 5.95 16.59 -24.16
C ALA A 464 4.95 15.45 -23.97
N TYR A 465 4.01 15.61 -23.02
CA TYR A 465 2.99 14.59 -22.72
C TYR A 465 1.75 14.69 -23.66
N LYS A 466 1.54 15.79 -24.34
CA LYS A 466 0.45 15.98 -25.32
C LYS A 466 0.90 15.58 -26.72
#